data_99cf1a675af03b1f34a9c8d58a54249f
#
_entry.id   99cf1a675af03b1f34a9c8d58a54249f
#
_cell.length_a   1.000
_cell.length_b   1.000
_cell.length_c   1.000
_cell.angle_alpha   90.00
_cell.angle_beta   90.00
_cell.angle_gamma   90.00
#
_symmetry.space_group_name_H-M   'P 1'
#
loop_
_entity.id
_entity.type
_entity.pdbx_description
1 polymer ?
#
loop_
_entity_poly.entity_id
_entity_poly.type
_entity_poly.pdbx_seq_one_letter_code
_entity_poly.pdbx_strand_id
1 'polypeptide(L)'
;MKGMKKEFSFILLLIVLCFHDAQCRRGRARSRTKSKFQIGLPITGKYRDPESDQYYNNNNGAKITLASHFDYEYVLGHKIAFLCVARGNPRPHITWYKDGSEIFTHLYLNIHEWRIGKDKIKSKLEIDPATQMDAGVYECTADNMYSIDRRSFKTDFSIAFD
;
A
#
# COMPACT_ATOMS: atom_id res chain seq x y z
N MET A 1 -14.75 -59.10 -36.45
CA MET A 1 -13.80 -57.99 -36.65
C MET A 1 -14.35 -56.84 -37.55
N LYS A 2 -15.66 -56.79 -37.90
CA LYS A 2 -16.21 -55.70 -38.72
C LYS A 2 -16.88 -54.53 -37.88
N GLY A 3 -17.10 -54.72 -36.59
CA GLY A 3 -17.71 -53.71 -35.74
C GLY A 3 -16.78 -52.59 -35.24
N MET A 4 -15.53 -52.95 -34.93
CA MET A 4 -14.55 -52.01 -34.33
C MET A 4 -14.08 -50.92 -35.28
N LYS A 5 -14.11 -51.12 -36.59
CA LYS A 5 -13.69 -50.10 -37.57
C LYS A 5 -14.71 -48.97 -37.72
N LYS A 6 -15.98 -49.21 -37.43
CA LYS A 6 -17.03 -48.13 -37.49
C LYS A 6 -17.01 -47.22 -36.28
N GLU A 7 -16.69 -47.76 -35.10
CA GLU A 7 -16.58 -46.97 -33.88
C GLU A 7 -15.40 -45.99 -33.93
N PHE A 8 -14.23 -46.46 -34.44
CA PHE A 8 -13.07 -45.59 -34.59
C PHE A 8 -13.31 -44.44 -35.58
N SER A 9 -14.08 -44.70 -36.64
CA SER A 9 -14.42 -43.66 -37.62
C SER A 9 -15.34 -42.61 -37.04
N PHE A 10 -16.26 -42.98 -36.15
CA PHE A 10 -17.19 -42.06 -35.49
C PHE A 10 -16.47 -41.19 -34.46
N ILE A 11 -15.55 -41.76 -33.68
CA ILE A 11 -14.76 -41.00 -32.69
C ILE A 11 -13.83 -40.01 -33.40
N LEU A 12 -13.22 -40.41 -34.52
CA LEU A 12 -12.37 -39.52 -35.31
C LEU A 12 -13.18 -38.33 -35.89
N LEU A 13 -14.42 -38.59 -36.37
CA LEU A 13 -15.32 -37.56 -36.89
C LEU A 13 -15.74 -36.57 -35.78
N LEU A 14 -16.02 -37.04 -34.57
CA LEU A 14 -16.36 -36.21 -33.44
C LEU A 14 -15.17 -35.34 -33.00
N ILE A 15 -13.96 -35.87 -33.03
CA ILE A 15 -12.76 -35.10 -32.71
C ILE A 15 -12.53 -33.99 -33.75
N VAL A 16 -12.72 -34.26 -35.03
CA VAL A 16 -12.59 -33.26 -36.09
C VAL A 16 -13.63 -32.17 -35.97
N LEU A 17 -14.88 -32.51 -35.62
CA LEU A 17 -15.93 -31.54 -35.39
C LEU A 17 -15.64 -30.65 -34.16
N CYS A 18 -15.09 -31.22 -33.08
CA CYS A 18 -14.66 -30.43 -31.93
C CYS A 18 -13.51 -29.46 -32.24
N PHE A 19 -12.60 -29.85 -33.15
CA PHE A 19 -11.53 -28.92 -33.57
C PHE A 19 -12.04 -27.78 -34.46
N HIS A 20 -13.08 -28.02 -35.27
CA HIS A 20 -13.71 -26.97 -36.06
C HIS A 20 -14.47 -25.94 -35.19
N ASP A 21 -15.14 -26.39 -34.12
CA ASP A 21 -15.82 -25.49 -33.18
C ASP A 21 -14.85 -24.67 -32.32
N ALA A 22 -13.65 -25.22 -32.04
CA ALA A 22 -12.61 -24.50 -31.28
C ALA A 22 -11.99 -23.31 -32.05
N GLN A 23 -12.06 -23.32 -33.39
CA GLN A 23 -11.55 -22.21 -34.22
C GLN A 23 -12.56 -21.10 -34.45
N CYS A 24 -13.84 -21.33 -34.21
CA CYS A 24 -14.89 -20.33 -34.45
C CYS A 24 -15.18 -19.39 -33.28
N ARG A 25 -14.51 -19.58 -32.12
CA ARG A 25 -14.59 -18.66 -30.98
C ARG A 25 -13.29 -17.87 -30.76
N ARG A 26 -12.68 -17.37 -31.81
CA ARG A 26 -11.89 -16.15 -31.66
C ARG A 26 -12.86 -15.01 -31.41
N GLY A 27 -13.39 -15.00 -30.22
CA GLY A 27 -14.08 -13.86 -29.67
C GLY A 27 -13.17 -12.67 -29.90
N ARG A 28 -13.61 -11.74 -30.73
CA ARG A 28 -13.07 -10.42 -30.89
C ARG A 28 -12.82 -9.89 -29.49
N ALA A 29 -11.56 -9.93 -29.05
CA ALA A 29 -11.17 -9.27 -27.84
C ALA A 29 -11.58 -7.82 -28.04
N ARG A 30 -12.71 -7.44 -27.44
CA ARG A 30 -13.05 -6.05 -27.25
C ARG A 30 -11.82 -5.47 -26.59
N SER A 31 -11.09 -4.67 -27.33
CA SER A 31 -10.12 -3.77 -26.80
C SER A 31 -10.80 -3.13 -25.58
N ARG A 32 -10.51 -3.64 -24.40
CA ARG A 32 -10.72 -2.90 -23.17
C ARG A 32 -9.84 -1.68 -23.40
N THR A 33 -10.47 -0.61 -23.82
CA THR A 33 -9.90 0.70 -23.60
C THR A 33 -9.51 0.69 -22.16
N LYS A 34 -8.22 0.53 -21.91
CA LYS A 34 -7.64 0.81 -20.60
C LYS A 34 -8.01 2.26 -20.39
N SER A 35 -9.09 2.49 -19.66
CA SER A 35 -9.29 3.78 -19.06
C SER A 35 -7.98 3.99 -18.29
N LYS A 36 -7.16 4.88 -18.81
CA LYS A 36 -6.04 5.42 -18.07
C LYS A 36 -6.68 6.17 -16.92
N PHE A 37 -6.98 5.44 -15.86
CA PHE A 37 -7.20 6.06 -14.58
C PHE A 37 -5.82 6.62 -14.22
N GLN A 38 -5.58 7.83 -14.64
CA GLN A 38 -4.45 8.60 -14.15
C GLN A 38 -4.81 8.93 -12.70
N ILE A 39 -4.41 8.01 -11.81
CA ILE A 39 -4.40 8.31 -10.39
C ILE A 39 -3.46 9.49 -10.22
N GLY A 40 -4.06 10.67 -10.19
CA GLY A 40 -3.65 11.87 -9.51
C GLY A 40 -2.16 12.21 -9.46
N LEU A 41 -1.55 12.46 -10.62
CA LEU A 41 -0.56 13.54 -10.63
C LEU A 41 -1.34 14.85 -10.46
N PRO A 42 -0.89 15.79 -9.62
CA PRO A 42 -1.55 17.07 -9.48
C PRO A 42 -1.68 17.68 -10.88
N ILE A 43 -2.91 17.91 -11.31
CA ILE A 43 -3.20 18.58 -12.58
C ILE A 43 -2.70 20.02 -12.40
N THR A 44 -1.46 20.26 -12.82
CA THR A 44 -0.90 21.60 -12.85
C THR A 44 -1.32 22.27 -14.15
N GLY A 45 -2.02 23.39 -14.12
CA GLY A 45 -2.34 24.19 -15.27
C GLY A 45 -3.83 24.50 -15.46
N LYS A 46 -4.21 24.83 -16.68
CA LYS A 46 -5.51 25.39 -17.09
C LYS A 46 -6.75 24.53 -16.73
N TYR A 47 -6.55 23.23 -16.44
CA TYR A 47 -7.61 22.28 -16.12
C TYR A 47 -7.61 21.84 -14.64
N ARG A 48 -6.94 22.60 -13.78
CA ARG A 48 -6.94 22.35 -12.35
C ARG A 48 -8.32 22.68 -11.79
N ASP A 49 -8.95 21.66 -11.21
CA ASP A 49 -10.24 21.84 -10.53
C ASP A 49 -10.03 22.57 -9.21
N PRO A 50 -10.65 23.77 -9.00
CA PRO A 50 -10.52 24.53 -7.77
C PRO A 50 -11.01 23.78 -6.53
N GLU A 51 -11.98 22.87 -6.68
CA GLU A 51 -12.48 22.04 -5.57
C GLU A 51 -11.45 21.01 -5.12
N SER A 52 -10.68 20.45 -6.06
CA SER A 52 -9.60 19.52 -5.72
C SER A 52 -8.49 20.21 -4.94
N ASP A 53 -8.20 21.49 -5.25
CA ASP A 53 -7.22 22.29 -4.52
C ASP A 53 -7.65 22.59 -3.09
N GLN A 54 -8.92 22.87 -2.88
CA GLN A 54 -9.46 23.10 -1.55
C GLN A 54 -9.38 21.85 -0.68
N TYR A 55 -9.51 20.66 -1.29
CA TYR A 55 -9.38 19.39 -0.59
C TYR A 55 -7.91 19.08 -0.26
N TYR A 56 -6.98 19.19 -1.24
CA TYR A 56 -5.58 18.80 -1.04
C TYR A 56 -4.71 19.86 -0.35
N ASN A 57 -5.07 21.14 -0.45
CA ASN A 57 -4.33 22.26 0.14
C ASN A 57 -5.09 22.95 1.29
N ASN A 58 -6.00 22.23 1.93
CA ASN A 58 -6.72 22.79 3.07
C ASN A 58 -5.74 23.09 4.21
N ASN A 59 -5.69 24.34 4.66
CA ASN A 59 -4.83 24.76 5.76
C ASN A 59 -5.12 24.04 7.08
N ASN A 60 -6.33 23.50 7.22
CA ASN A 60 -6.76 22.71 8.37
C ASN A 60 -6.50 21.21 8.18
N GLY A 61 -6.08 20.80 6.98
CA GLY A 61 -5.79 19.40 6.67
C GLY A 61 -4.68 18.82 7.51
N ALA A 62 -4.70 17.50 7.67
CA ALA A 62 -3.63 16.76 8.31
C ALA A 62 -2.34 16.87 7.48
N LYS A 63 -1.23 17.23 8.12
CA LYS A 63 0.07 17.35 7.49
C LYS A 63 1.16 16.86 8.42
N ILE A 64 1.99 15.95 7.95
CA ILE A 64 3.16 15.46 8.69
C ILE A 64 4.26 16.51 8.60
N THR A 65 4.68 17.03 9.74
CA THR A 65 5.67 18.09 9.86
C THR A 65 7.07 17.57 10.17
N LEU A 66 7.14 16.41 10.80
CA LEU A 66 8.39 15.71 11.12
C LEU A 66 8.17 14.21 11.08
N ALA A 67 9.08 13.49 10.47
CA ALA A 67 9.11 12.04 10.48
C ALA A 67 10.56 11.55 10.56
N SER A 68 10.75 10.29 10.96
CA SER A 68 12.07 9.63 10.92
C SER A 68 12.64 9.57 9.52
N HIS A 69 13.95 9.29 9.40
CA HIS A 69 14.64 9.18 8.11
C HIS A 69 14.14 7.98 7.31
N PHE A 70 14.31 8.04 5.97
CA PHE A 70 13.77 7.08 5.02
C PHE A 70 14.41 5.70 5.06
N ASP A 71 15.72 5.64 5.32
CA ASP A 71 16.47 4.39 5.37
C ASP A 71 17.11 4.28 6.74
N TYR A 72 16.79 3.22 7.45
CA TYR A 72 17.27 2.96 8.80
C TYR A 72 17.77 1.53 8.92
N GLU A 73 19.07 1.38 9.18
CA GLU A 73 19.66 0.10 9.56
C GLU A 73 19.70 -0.03 11.09
N TYR A 74 19.26 -1.18 11.57
CA TYR A 74 19.30 -1.48 12.99
C TYR A 74 20.11 -2.75 13.28
N VAL A 75 20.71 -2.82 14.45
CA VAL A 75 21.39 -4.02 14.95
C VAL A 75 20.38 -4.91 15.67
N LEU A 76 20.45 -6.22 15.41
CA LEU A 76 19.56 -7.19 16.05
C LEU A 76 19.68 -7.12 17.59
N GLY A 77 18.54 -7.21 18.26
CA GLY A 77 18.45 -7.09 19.72
C GLY A 77 18.45 -5.66 20.25
N HIS A 78 18.74 -4.66 19.40
CA HIS A 78 18.65 -3.26 19.79
C HIS A 78 17.24 -2.72 19.61
N LYS A 79 17.00 -1.52 20.12
CA LYS A 79 15.72 -0.81 19.97
C LYS A 79 15.63 -0.10 18.64
N ILE A 80 14.50 -0.27 17.96
CA ILE A 80 14.08 0.57 16.85
C ILE A 80 13.10 1.63 17.36
N ALA A 81 13.24 2.87 16.91
CA ALA A 81 12.29 3.93 17.23
C ALA A 81 11.99 4.79 16.02
N PHE A 82 10.72 4.85 15.66
CA PHE A 82 10.21 5.75 14.63
C PHE A 82 9.39 6.87 15.24
N LEU A 83 9.51 8.05 14.64
CA LEU A 83 8.82 9.26 15.08
C LEU A 83 7.99 9.83 13.94
N CYS A 84 6.77 10.21 14.26
CA CYS A 84 5.89 10.93 13.36
C CYS A 84 5.23 12.08 14.12
N VAL A 85 5.27 13.29 13.56
CA VAL A 85 4.60 14.48 14.11
C VAL A 85 3.72 15.07 13.04
N ALA A 86 2.45 15.20 13.35
CA ALA A 86 1.46 15.77 12.44
C ALA A 86 0.76 16.98 13.05
N ARG A 87 0.26 17.85 12.18
CA ARG A 87 -0.52 19.04 12.53
C ARG A 87 -1.74 19.11 11.64
N GLY A 88 -2.86 19.60 12.20
CA GLY A 88 -4.12 19.86 11.49
C GLY A 88 -5.20 20.33 12.44
N ASN A 89 -6.27 20.89 11.89
CA ASN A 89 -7.42 21.33 12.69
C ASN A 89 -8.72 20.83 12.05
N PRO A 90 -9.42 19.83 12.62
CA PRO A 90 -9.14 19.19 13.91
C PRO A 90 -7.80 18.46 13.95
N ARG A 91 -7.27 18.23 15.17
CA ARG A 91 -6.02 17.49 15.39
C ARG A 91 -6.08 16.17 14.68
N PRO A 92 -5.04 15.79 13.88
CA PRO A 92 -4.99 14.53 13.19
C PRO A 92 -4.91 13.33 14.16
N HIS A 93 -5.34 12.19 13.66
CA HIS A 93 -5.01 10.89 14.21
C HIS A 93 -3.77 10.34 13.48
N ILE A 94 -2.89 9.58 14.17
CA ILE A 94 -1.76 8.92 13.55
C ILE A 94 -1.96 7.42 13.64
N THR A 95 -1.88 6.74 12.50
CA THR A 95 -1.93 5.28 12.39
C THR A 95 -0.61 4.77 11.81
N TRP A 96 -0.10 3.68 12.36
CA TRP A 96 1.13 3.04 11.91
C TRP A 96 0.84 1.78 11.12
N TYR A 97 1.59 1.60 10.03
CA TYR A 97 1.53 0.42 9.19
C TYR A 97 2.91 -0.19 9.01
N LYS A 98 2.96 -1.51 8.82
CA LYS A 98 4.14 -2.25 8.39
C LYS A 98 3.76 -3.12 7.20
N ASP A 99 4.49 -2.96 6.09
CA ASP A 99 4.25 -3.69 4.85
C ASP A 99 2.77 -3.66 4.40
N GLY A 100 2.11 -2.50 4.61
CA GLY A 100 0.71 -2.26 4.28
C GLY A 100 -0.32 -2.77 5.30
N SER A 101 0.10 -3.44 6.36
CA SER A 101 -0.77 -3.90 7.45
C SER A 101 -0.70 -2.97 8.64
N GLU A 102 -1.85 -2.60 9.19
CA GLU A 102 -1.91 -1.80 10.42
C GLU A 102 -1.28 -2.56 11.59
N ILE A 103 -0.50 -1.86 12.38
CA ILE A 103 0.19 -2.42 13.55
C ILE A 103 -0.36 -1.85 14.85
N PHE A 104 -0.45 -2.75 15.84
CA PHE A 104 -0.98 -2.45 17.17
C PHE A 104 0.06 -2.74 18.25
N THR A 105 -0.06 -2.08 19.36
CA THR A 105 0.79 -2.31 20.53
C THR A 105 0.72 -3.77 21.00
N HIS A 106 1.89 -4.37 21.25
CA HIS A 106 2.04 -5.69 21.85
C HIS A 106 3.33 -5.75 22.70
N LEU A 107 3.67 -6.91 23.26
CA LEU A 107 4.73 -7.07 24.25
C LEU A 107 6.07 -6.41 23.88
N TYR A 108 6.46 -6.46 22.60
CA TYR A 108 7.73 -5.92 22.09
C TYR A 108 7.58 -4.68 21.22
N LEU A 109 6.35 -4.24 20.98
CA LEU A 109 6.04 -3.08 20.17
C LEU A 109 5.11 -2.14 20.91
N ASN A 110 5.57 -0.92 21.15
CA ASN A 110 4.82 0.10 21.86
C ASN A 110 4.62 1.34 20.97
N ILE A 111 3.42 1.89 21.02
CA ILE A 111 3.08 3.15 20.35
C ILE A 111 2.75 4.16 21.46
N HIS A 112 3.52 5.24 21.46
CA HIS A 112 3.33 6.34 22.40
C HIS A 112 2.83 7.57 21.67
N GLU A 113 1.80 8.21 22.18
CA GLU A 113 1.21 9.40 21.60
C GLU A 113 1.19 10.56 22.58
N TRP A 114 1.53 11.75 22.08
CA TRP A 114 1.48 13.00 22.83
C TRP A 114 0.71 14.05 22.05
N ARG A 115 -0.27 14.64 22.71
CA ARG A 115 -1.02 15.78 22.19
C ARG A 115 -0.25 17.07 22.53
N ILE A 116 0.10 17.84 21.51
CA ILE A 116 0.86 19.07 21.63
C ILE A 116 -0.01 20.25 21.21
N GLY A 117 -0.35 21.13 22.16
CA GLY A 117 -1.26 22.23 21.90
C GLY A 117 -2.65 21.76 21.44
N LYS A 118 -3.27 22.51 20.53
CA LYS A 118 -4.63 22.20 20.03
C LYS A 118 -4.63 21.42 18.73
N ASP A 119 -3.60 21.57 17.92
CA ASP A 119 -3.55 21.17 16.51
C ASP A 119 -2.50 20.13 16.16
N LYS A 120 -1.62 19.75 17.12
CA LYS A 120 -0.50 18.81 16.85
C LYS A 120 -0.63 17.52 17.63
N ILE A 121 -0.13 16.47 17.02
CA ILE A 121 0.09 15.15 17.64
C ILE A 121 1.48 14.66 17.30
N LYS A 122 2.13 14.02 18.26
CA LYS A 122 3.40 13.31 18.10
C LYS A 122 3.13 11.85 18.42
N SER A 123 3.52 10.96 17.54
CA SER A 123 3.48 9.52 17.78
C SER A 123 4.86 8.92 17.61
N LYS A 124 5.22 8.01 18.49
CA LYS A 124 6.48 7.27 18.50
C LYS A 124 6.19 5.80 18.55
N LEU A 125 6.65 5.08 17.55
CA LEU A 125 6.67 3.63 17.52
C LEU A 125 8.01 3.13 18.05
N GLU A 126 8.00 2.21 18.99
CA GLU A 126 9.19 1.58 19.55
C GLU A 126 9.07 0.06 19.48
N ILE A 127 10.14 -0.59 19.00
CA ILE A 127 10.28 -2.04 18.96
C ILE A 127 11.52 -2.38 19.78
N ASP A 128 11.37 -3.23 20.81
CA ASP A 128 12.44 -3.57 21.72
C ASP A 128 12.20 -4.96 22.36
N PRO A 129 13.07 -5.96 22.12
CA PRO A 129 14.21 -5.97 21.20
C PRO A 129 13.80 -6.16 19.74
N ALA A 130 14.57 -5.57 18.80
CA ALA A 130 14.35 -5.73 17.39
C ALA A 130 14.88 -7.07 16.86
N THR A 131 14.12 -7.70 16.00
CA THR A 131 14.41 -8.99 15.38
C THR A 131 14.51 -8.85 13.86
N GLN A 132 14.93 -9.91 13.16
CA GLN A 132 14.94 -9.93 11.67
C GLN A 132 13.54 -9.73 11.06
N MET A 133 12.51 -10.12 11.81
CA MET A 133 11.11 -9.97 11.37
C MET A 133 10.64 -8.51 11.37
N ASP A 134 11.41 -7.61 12.01
CA ASP A 134 11.08 -6.20 12.09
C ASP A 134 11.64 -5.38 10.93
N ALA A 135 12.43 -5.99 10.04
CA ALA A 135 12.77 -5.39 8.76
C ALA A 135 11.52 -5.25 7.87
N GLY A 136 11.46 -4.20 7.07
CA GLY A 136 10.33 -3.94 6.18
C GLY A 136 10.09 -2.47 5.92
N VAL A 137 8.93 -2.15 5.37
CA VAL A 137 8.50 -0.78 5.09
C VAL A 137 7.49 -0.36 6.15
N TYR A 138 7.87 0.63 6.95
CA TYR A 138 6.97 1.27 7.90
C TYR A 138 6.35 2.52 7.29
N GLU A 139 5.11 2.79 7.64
CA GLU A 139 4.41 3.99 7.22
C GLU A 139 3.66 4.60 8.40
N CYS A 140 3.79 5.92 8.60
CA CYS A 140 2.86 6.66 9.43
C CYS A 140 1.87 7.42 8.54
N THR A 141 0.60 7.26 8.85
CA THR A 141 -0.50 7.98 8.21
C THR A 141 -1.10 8.95 9.21
N ALA A 142 -1.19 10.20 8.84
CA ALA A 142 -1.89 11.23 9.62
C ALA A 142 -3.16 11.64 8.89
N ASP A 143 -4.30 11.50 9.53
CA ASP A 143 -5.59 11.79 8.93
C ASP A 143 -6.46 12.70 9.80
N ASN A 144 -7.25 13.52 9.16
CA ASN A 144 -8.38 14.24 9.74
C ASN A 144 -9.48 14.37 8.69
N MET A 145 -10.61 15.01 9.04
CA MET A 145 -11.75 15.16 8.16
C MET A 145 -11.46 15.92 6.84
N TYR A 146 -10.29 16.55 6.70
CA TYR A 146 -9.96 17.38 5.54
C TYR A 146 -8.90 16.74 4.63
N SER A 147 -7.97 15.96 5.17
CA SER A 147 -6.92 15.33 4.37
C SER A 147 -6.22 14.19 5.08
N ILE A 148 -5.47 13.42 4.29
CA ILE A 148 -4.59 12.35 4.73
C ILE A 148 -3.19 12.66 4.21
N ASP A 149 -2.18 12.60 5.08
CA ASP A 149 -0.77 12.69 4.71
C ASP A 149 -0.03 11.44 5.20
N ARG A 150 0.96 10.99 4.45
CA ARG A 150 1.69 9.72 4.70
C ARG A 150 3.18 9.92 4.57
N ARG A 151 3.94 9.19 5.37
CA ARG A 151 5.40 9.06 5.26
C ARG A 151 5.80 7.62 5.46
N SER A 152 6.54 7.09 4.49
CA SER A 152 7.07 5.74 4.51
C SER A 152 8.57 5.78 4.72
N PHE A 153 9.10 4.79 5.43
CA PHE A 153 10.51 4.57 5.65
C PHE A 153 10.82 3.09 5.60
N LYS A 154 11.89 2.78 4.90
CA LYS A 154 12.41 1.42 4.83
C LYS A 154 13.36 1.18 6.00
N THR A 155 13.28 0.01 6.60
CA THR A 155 14.24 -0.43 7.60
C THR A 155 14.77 -1.81 7.23
N ASP A 156 16.05 -2.03 7.52
CA ASP A 156 16.73 -3.29 7.32
C ASP A 156 17.65 -3.56 8.52
N PHE A 157 18.07 -4.80 8.72
CA PHE A 157 18.94 -5.16 9.83
C PHE A 157 20.39 -5.35 9.34
N SER A 158 21.33 -4.98 10.18
CA SER A 158 22.74 -5.30 10.04
C SER A 158 23.15 -6.34 11.09
N ILE A 159 24.03 -7.24 10.70
CA ILE A 159 24.68 -8.16 11.62
C ILE A 159 25.95 -7.50 12.09
N ALA A 160 26.05 -7.16 13.38
CA ALA A 160 27.33 -6.75 13.95
C ALA A 160 28.25 -7.96 13.94
N PHE A 161 29.35 -7.86 13.22
CA PHE A 161 30.48 -8.78 13.34
C PHE A 161 31.41 -8.18 14.40
N ASP A 162 31.45 -8.77 15.57
CA ASP A 162 32.46 -8.52 16.59
C ASP A 162 33.80 -9.18 16.21
#